data_34d6b67e09ba2cb30bda00a688a8ef5d
#
_entry.id   34d6b67e09ba2cb30bda00a688a8ef5d
#
_cell.length_a   1.000
_cell.length_b   1.000
_cell.length_c   1.000
_cell.angle_alpha   90.00
_cell.angle_beta   90.00
_cell.angle_gamma   90.00
#
_symmetry.space_group_name_H-M   'P 1'
#
loop_
_entity.id
_entity.type
_entity.pdbx_description
1 polymer ?
#
loop_
_entity_poly.entity_id
_entity_poly.type
_entity_poly.pdbx_seq_one_letter_code
_entity_poly.pdbx_strand_id
1 'polypeptide(L)'
;MTEERLGGLKWSSHIRRLRHGVMGRPQLTENELTFKHLNDQDRDEIWDLHGQGYLPTEIHKKTGRAYATVVALIVKHGGVRPARQRATTGKRLSDLDREDIAFGVASGDTYVAIGDRIGRHHSTVSREVSRNGGRQKYRAALAHKTAAQRAKRPKLLKLETGTVLGEVVRDKLAVEWSPEQISAWLKIEHPGDESMHISPESIYVAIHTRTAGMTAEHARCLRSGRKRRRPPRRKKRGRDKRGHNPNMVSITERPAGAADRSEAGHWEGDLIFGTGHQRAIGTLVERVSRYTLLVDFIAGVKADDVANQLARLFADLDPAVRRTLTWDQGYELAAHQEFTTASGIPVFFCDPRSPWQRPTNENTNGLLRQYFPKKTSIAHVTRADLDLAEQRLNTRPRQTLNWLTPAQRLAQLCATTT
;
A
#
# COMPACT_ATOMS: atom_id res chain seq x y z
N MET A 1 48.96 24.48 -0.65
CA MET A 1 49.00 23.57 -1.78
C MET A 1 48.49 22.24 -1.25
N THR A 2 47.33 21.88 -1.56
CA THR A 2 46.69 20.98 -2.47
C THR A 2 45.20 20.92 -2.12
N GLU A 3 44.37 21.17 -3.13
CA GLU A 3 42.92 21.18 -3.06
C GLU A 3 42.33 19.78 -2.94
N GLU A 4 41.47 19.56 -1.97
CA GLU A 4 40.56 18.39 -1.94
C GLU A 4 39.29 18.70 -2.76
N ARG A 5 39.11 17.93 -3.82
CA ARG A 5 37.94 17.99 -4.70
C ARG A 5 36.77 17.21 -4.07
N LEU A 6 35.75 17.92 -3.65
CA LEU A 6 34.44 17.37 -3.36
C LEU A 6 33.72 17.00 -4.68
N GLY A 7 33.37 15.71 -4.83
CA GLY A 7 32.72 15.15 -5.99
C GLY A 7 31.26 15.62 -6.14
N GLY A 8 31.04 16.60 -7.03
CA GLY A 8 29.71 17.01 -7.44
C GLY A 8 29.07 16.00 -8.39
N LEU A 9 27.95 15.42 -8.00
CA LEU A 9 27.11 14.55 -8.83
C LEU A 9 26.58 15.32 -10.04
N LYS A 10 27.05 14.95 -11.24
CA LYS A 10 26.65 15.49 -12.53
C LYS A 10 25.21 15.11 -12.88
N TRP A 11 24.27 15.99 -12.65
CA TRP A 11 22.87 15.87 -13.12
C TRP A 11 22.62 16.54 -14.47
N SER A 12 23.65 17.08 -15.14
CA SER A 12 23.51 17.88 -16.35
C SER A 12 23.70 17.14 -17.68
N SER A 13 24.15 15.87 -17.67
CA SER A 13 24.48 15.15 -18.92
C SER A 13 23.31 14.41 -19.58
N HIS A 14 22.20 14.17 -18.86
CA HIS A 14 21.06 13.44 -19.45
C HIS A 14 20.09 14.33 -20.23
N ILE A 15 20.10 15.64 -20.00
CA ILE A 15 19.24 16.59 -20.73
C ILE A 15 19.86 17.00 -22.07
N ARG A 16 21.18 16.92 -22.25
CA ARG A 16 21.85 17.31 -23.48
C ARG A 16 21.85 16.26 -24.61
N ARG A 17 21.63 14.96 -24.30
CA ARG A 17 21.58 13.90 -25.33
C ARG A 17 20.26 13.78 -26.10
N LEU A 18 19.25 14.54 -25.76
CA LEU A 18 17.96 14.55 -26.46
C LEU A 18 17.87 15.65 -27.54
N ARG A 19 18.97 16.39 -27.82
CA ARG A 19 18.95 17.49 -28.81
C ARG A 19 19.49 17.15 -30.20
N HIS A 20 20.08 15.97 -30.41
CA HIS A 20 20.57 15.59 -31.76
C HIS A 20 20.13 14.16 -32.08
N GLY A 21 18.94 14.05 -32.64
CA GLY A 21 18.40 12.85 -33.26
C GLY A 21 17.28 13.27 -34.21
N VAL A 22 17.64 13.40 -35.44
CA VAL A 22 16.78 13.74 -36.59
C VAL A 22 15.70 12.70 -36.76
N MET A 23 14.43 13.07 -36.53
CA MET A 23 13.24 12.61 -37.25
C MET A 23 12.11 13.59 -36.93
N GLY A 24 11.46 14.10 -37.98
CA GLY A 24 10.54 15.23 -37.98
C GLY A 24 9.46 15.15 -36.89
N ARG A 25 9.58 16.00 -35.90
CA ARG A 25 8.47 16.38 -35.07
C ARG A 25 7.55 17.29 -35.89
N PRO A 26 6.23 17.04 -35.90
CA PRO A 26 5.32 18.07 -36.39
C PRO A 26 5.58 19.34 -35.56
N GLN A 27 5.85 20.45 -36.20
CA GLN A 27 5.92 21.76 -35.59
C GLN A 27 4.52 22.05 -35.05
N LEU A 28 4.35 21.90 -33.73
CA LEU A 28 3.16 22.39 -33.02
C LEU A 28 3.17 23.91 -33.14
N THR A 29 2.15 24.48 -33.73
CA THR A 29 1.95 25.92 -33.85
C THR A 29 1.87 26.56 -32.45
N GLU A 30 2.39 27.77 -32.28
CA GLU A 30 2.39 28.51 -31.00
C GLU A 30 1.03 28.61 -30.31
N ASN A 31 -0.08 28.38 -31.02
CA ASN A 31 -1.45 28.36 -30.48
C ASN A 31 -1.82 27.07 -29.72
N GLU A 32 -1.01 26.01 -29.76
CA GLU A 32 -1.29 24.75 -29.03
C GLU A 32 -0.64 24.69 -27.64
N LEU A 33 0.15 25.68 -27.27
CA LEU A 33 0.81 25.80 -25.97
C LEU A 33 0.03 26.66 -24.95
N THR A 34 -1.23 26.99 -25.22
CA THR A 34 -2.05 27.63 -24.17
C THR A 34 -2.26 26.63 -23.04
N PHE A 35 -1.61 26.87 -21.91
CA PHE A 35 -1.91 26.26 -20.62
C PHE A 35 -3.37 26.60 -20.25
N LYS A 36 -4.34 25.88 -20.82
CA LYS A 36 -5.72 25.99 -20.37
C LYS A 36 -5.78 25.54 -18.93
N HIS A 37 -6.07 26.45 -18.02
CA HIS A 37 -6.35 26.11 -16.63
C HIS A 37 -7.39 25.01 -16.61
N LEU A 38 -7.13 23.92 -15.83
CA LEU A 38 -8.08 22.86 -15.65
C LEU A 38 -9.34 23.44 -14.99
N ASN A 39 -10.48 23.33 -15.64
CA ASN A 39 -11.77 23.57 -15.03
C ASN A 39 -12.16 22.39 -14.11
N ASP A 40 -13.28 22.46 -13.42
CA ASP A 40 -13.67 21.42 -12.47
C ASP A 40 -14.05 20.12 -13.18
N GLN A 41 -14.62 20.19 -14.38
CA GLN A 41 -14.96 19.03 -15.22
C GLN A 41 -13.68 18.29 -15.66
N ASP A 42 -12.66 19.02 -16.09
CA ASP A 42 -11.35 18.44 -16.46
C ASP A 42 -10.71 17.71 -15.28
N ARG A 43 -10.79 18.30 -14.10
CA ARG A 43 -10.27 17.69 -12.86
C ARG A 43 -11.02 16.44 -12.51
N ASP A 44 -12.33 16.45 -12.62
CA ASP A 44 -13.18 15.29 -12.36
C ASP A 44 -12.89 14.15 -13.33
N GLU A 45 -12.77 14.41 -14.63
CA GLU A 45 -12.42 13.43 -15.65
C GLU A 45 -11.05 12.79 -15.39
N ILE A 46 -10.04 13.61 -15.07
CA ILE A 46 -8.70 13.10 -14.69
C ILE A 46 -8.79 12.18 -13.49
N TRP A 47 -9.56 12.55 -12.46
CA TRP A 47 -9.71 11.74 -11.26
C TRP A 47 -10.53 10.47 -11.48
N ASP A 48 -11.55 10.49 -12.34
CA ASP A 48 -12.34 9.33 -12.70
C ASP A 48 -11.48 8.29 -13.46
N LEU A 49 -10.71 8.74 -14.45
CA LEU A 49 -9.78 7.88 -15.17
C LEU A 49 -8.67 7.35 -14.26
N HIS A 50 -8.14 8.18 -13.36
CA HIS A 50 -7.15 7.75 -12.38
C HIS A 50 -7.73 6.68 -11.42
N GLY A 51 -8.98 6.84 -10.97
CA GLY A 51 -9.69 5.87 -10.15
C GLY A 51 -9.93 4.53 -10.86
N GLN A 52 -10.13 4.56 -12.18
CA GLN A 52 -10.25 3.36 -13.04
C GLN A 52 -8.91 2.65 -13.30
N GLY A 53 -7.78 3.21 -12.84
CA GLY A 53 -6.46 2.58 -12.95
C GLY A 53 -5.63 3.02 -14.14
N TYR A 54 -6.07 4.00 -14.92
CA TYR A 54 -5.28 4.53 -16.02
C TYR A 54 -4.01 5.24 -15.54
N LEU A 55 -2.92 5.06 -16.27
CA LEU A 55 -1.67 5.78 -16.01
C LEU A 55 -1.77 7.24 -16.47
N PRO A 56 -0.98 8.17 -15.88
CA PRO A 56 -0.97 9.56 -16.32
C PRO A 56 -0.70 9.75 -17.82
N THR A 57 0.08 8.86 -18.42
CA THR A 57 0.33 8.84 -19.89
C THR A 57 -0.92 8.45 -20.68
N GLU A 58 -1.73 7.57 -20.15
CA GLU A 58 -2.99 7.15 -20.78
C GLU A 58 -4.07 8.21 -20.58
N ILE A 59 -4.13 8.81 -19.38
CA ILE A 59 -5.04 9.92 -19.06
C ILE A 59 -4.75 11.13 -19.95
N HIS A 60 -3.48 11.50 -20.14
CA HIS A 60 -3.06 12.54 -21.07
C HIS A 60 -3.61 12.31 -22.49
N LYS A 61 -3.47 11.07 -23.00
CA LYS A 61 -3.96 10.71 -24.35
C LYS A 61 -5.49 10.77 -24.46
N LYS A 62 -6.22 10.38 -23.40
CA LYS A 62 -7.69 10.36 -23.38
C LYS A 62 -8.31 11.75 -23.23
N THR A 63 -7.72 12.58 -22.36
CA THR A 63 -8.29 13.90 -22.02
C THR A 63 -7.73 15.03 -22.88
N GLY A 64 -6.67 14.80 -23.67
CA GLY A 64 -5.95 15.84 -24.43
C GLY A 64 -5.22 16.86 -23.54
N ARG A 65 -5.21 16.68 -22.21
CA ARG A 65 -4.55 17.61 -21.28
C ARG A 65 -3.05 17.32 -21.20
N ALA A 66 -2.22 18.35 -21.05
CA ALA A 66 -0.77 18.18 -20.97
C ALA A 66 -0.36 17.17 -19.89
N TYR A 67 0.55 16.25 -20.22
CA TYR A 67 1.04 15.20 -19.30
C TYR A 67 1.54 15.79 -17.97
N ALA A 68 2.29 16.89 -18.03
CA ALA A 68 2.81 17.57 -16.83
C ALA A 68 1.67 18.05 -15.91
N THR A 69 0.57 18.56 -16.49
CA THR A 69 -0.61 19.05 -15.75
C THR A 69 -1.35 17.90 -15.05
N VAL A 70 -1.54 16.77 -15.77
CA VAL A 70 -2.15 15.55 -15.19
C VAL A 70 -1.30 15.03 -14.03
N VAL A 71 0.01 14.93 -14.22
CA VAL A 71 0.94 14.49 -13.19
C VAL A 71 0.93 15.44 -12.00
N ALA A 72 1.00 16.76 -12.23
CA ALA A 72 1.01 17.77 -11.17
C ALA A 72 -0.26 17.69 -10.30
N LEU A 73 -1.43 17.54 -10.92
CA LEU A 73 -2.71 17.39 -10.21
C LEU A 73 -2.69 16.14 -9.30
N ILE A 74 -2.29 14.98 -9.84
CA ILE A 74 -2.26 13.72 -9.08
C ILE A 74 -1.22 13.77 -7.97
N VAL A 75 -0.05 14.37 -8.24
CA VAL A 75 1.04 14.50 -7.24
C VAL A 75 0.65 15.40 -6.09
N LYS A 76 0.06 16.56 -6.40
CA LYS A 76 -0.37 17.56 -5.41
C LYS A 76 -1.26 16.95 -4.32
N HIS A 77 -2.10 15.98 -4.68
CA HIS A 77 -3.05 15.33 -3.78
C HIS A 77 -2.63 13.90 -3.37
N GLY A 78 -1.36 13.52 -3.53
CA GLY A 78 -0.85 12.20 -3.11
C GLY A 78 -1.47 11.01 -3.84
N GLY A 79 -2.15 11.24 -4.99
CA GLY A 79 -2.89 10.21 -5.72
C GLY A 79 -4.28 9.92 -5.14
N VAL A 80 -4.76 10.77 -4.25
CA VAL A 80 -6.10 10.67 -3.64
C VAL A 80 -6.96 11.81 -4.18
N ARG A 81 -8.16 11.48 -4.69
CA ARG A 81 -9.12 12.50 -5.15
C ARG A 81 -9.53 13.39 -3.98
N PRO A 82 -9.41 14.72 -4.08
CA PRO A 82 -9.93 15.63 -3.06
C PRO A 82 -11.44 15.43 -2.90
N ALA A 83 -11.93 15.53 -1.65
CA ALA A 83 -13.37 15.50 -1.42
C ALA A 83 -14.05 16.65 -2.21
N ARG A 84 -15.06 16.31 -3.00
CA ARG A 84 -15.88 17.32 -3.68
C ARG A 84 -16.45 18.30 -2.65
N GLN A 85 -16.38 19.59 -2.93
CA GLN A 85 -17.25 20.52 -2.23
C GLN A 85 -18.69 20.04 -2.50
N ARG A 86 -19.41 19.70 -1.43
CA ARG A 86 -20.80 19.26 -1.55
C ARG A 86 -21.57 20.36 -2.26
N ALA A 87 -22.22 20.01 -3.39
CA ALA A 87 -23.22 20.89 -4.00
C ALA A 87 -24.18 21.35 -2.90
N THR A 88 -24.45 22.65 -2.85
CA THR A 88 -25.38 23.22 -1.88
C THR A 88 -26.76 22.63 -2.18
N THR A 89 -27.20 21.67 -1.36
CA THR A 89 -28.60 21.25 -1.37
C THR A 89 -29.46 22.48 -1.13
N GLY A 90 -30.60 22.63 -1.83
CA GLY A 90 -31.43 23.83 -1.93
C GLY A 90 -31.85 24.59 -0.64
N LYS A 91 -31.31 24.20 0.52
CA LYS A 91 -31.45 24.89 1.81
C LYS A 91 -30.40 26.01 2.05
N ARG A 92 -29.36 26.13 1.23
CA ARG A 92 -28.31 27.16 1.38
C ARG A 92 -28.35 28.13 0.21
N LEU A 93 -28.01 29.40 0.47
CA LEU A 93 -27.84 30.38 -0.58
C LEU A 93 -26.72 29.98 -1.54
N SER A 94 -26.99 30.02 -2.84
CA SER A 94 -26.02 29.85 -3.92
C SER A 94 -25.14 31.11 -4.07
N ASP A 95 -24.16 31.08 -4.95
CA ASP A 95 -23.42 32.26 -5.39
C ASP A 95 -24.35 33.23 -6.18
N LEU A 96 -25.23 32.71 -7.06
CA LEU A 96 -26.22 33.50 -7.76
C LEU A 96 -27.20 34.19 -6.80
N ASP A 97 -27.75 33.49 -5.80
CA ASP A 97 -28.59 34.10 -4.78
C ASP A 97 -27.86 35.26 -4.07
N ARG A 98 -26.54 35.14 -3.83
CA ARG A 98 -25.75 36.19 -3.22
C ARG A 98 -25.48 37.36 -4.14
N GLU A 99 -25.33 37.12 -5.44
CA GLU A 99 -25.23 38.20 -6.43
C GLU A 99 -26.55 38.98 -6.52
N ASP A 100 -27.69 38.29 -6.54
CA ASP A 100 -29.03 38.95 -6.51
C ASP A 100 -29.23 39.74 -5.22
N ILE A 101 -28.76 39.21 -4.06
CA ILE A 101 -28.76 39.95 -2.80
C ILE A 101 -27.91 41.22 -2.91
N ALA A 102 -26.67 41.09 -3.47
CA ALA A 102 -25.77 42.24 -3.62
C ALA A 102 -26.34 43.32 -4.52
N PHE A 103 -26.94 42.90 -5.63
CA PHE A 103 -27.64 43.81 -6.56
C PHE A 103 -28.81 44.53 -5.86
N GLY A 104 -29.71 43.81 -5.20
CA GLY A 104 -30.83 44.41 -4.51
C GLY A 104 -30.42 45.33 -3.34
N VAL A 105 -29.36 44.96 -2.62
CA VAL A 105 -28.76 45.81 -1.55
C VAL A 105 -28.24 47.13 -2.14
N ALA A 106 -27.53 47.07 -3.28
CA ALA A 106 -27.00 48.23 -3.99
C ALA A 106 -28.11 49.13 -4.56
N SER A 107 -29.18 48.52 -5.05
CA SER A 107 -30.38 49.23 -5.58
C SER A 107 -31.28 49.82 -4.48
N GLY A 108 -31.00 49.58 -3.19
CA GLY A 108 -31.81 50.08 -2.09
C GLY A 108 -33.07 49.24 -1.77
N ASP A 109 -33.21 48.07 -2.41
CA ASP A 109 -34.38 47.19 -2.25
C ASP A 109 -34.56 46.75 -0.79
N THR A 110 -35.82 46.53 -0.40
CA THR A 110 -36.12 45.95 0.93
C THR A 110 -35.70 44.47 0.97
N TYR A 111 -35.41 43.95 2.16
CA TYR A 111 -35.09 42.51 2.31
C TYR A 111 -36.26 41.61 1.91
N VAL A 112 -37.50 42.09 1.95
CA VAL A 112 -38.67 41.36 1.46
C VAL A 112 -38.61 41.23 -0.06
N ALA A 113 -38.43 42.34 -0.79
CA ALA A 113 -38.32 42.33 -2.24
C ALA A 113 -37.14 41.46 -2.75
N ILE A 114 -35.99 41.52 -2.08
CA ILE A 114 -34.87 40.68 -2.39
C ILE A 114 -35.19 39.19 -2.11
N GLY A 115 -35.85 38.92 -0.98
CA GLY A 115 -36.28 37.58 -0.61
C GLY A 115 -37.23 36.95 -1.63
N ASP A 116 -38.22 37.69 -2.06
CA ASP A 116 -39.18 37.25 -3.08
C ASP A 116 -38.49 36.94 -4.41
N ARG A 117 -37.54 37.78 -4.84
CA ARG A 117 -36.75 37.57 -6.07
C ARG A 117 -35.95 36.26 -6.08
N ILE A 118 -35.36 35.90 -4.96
CA ILE A 118 -34.50 34.67 -4.84
C ILE A 118 -35.31 33.47 -4.28
N GLY A 119 -36.64 33.62 -4.05
CA GLY A 119 -37.44 32.55 -3.48
C GLY A 119 -37.05 32.17 -2.04
N ARG A 120 -36.66 33.17 -1.22
CA ARG A 120 -36.23 32.96 0.17
C ARG A 120 -36.92 33.95 1.11
N HIS A 121 -37.16 33.48 2.33
CA HIS A 121 -37.75 34.34 3.35
C HIS A 121 -36.84 35.54 3.66
N HIS A 122 -37.39 36.74 3.83
CA HIS A 122 -36.65 37.97 4.09
C HIS A 122 -35.65 37.88 5.25
N SER A 123 -35.94 37.07 6.28
CA SER A 123 -35.03 36.84 7.42
C SER A 123 -33.75 36.15 7.02
N THR A 124 -33.76 35.35 5.93
CA THR A 124 -32.53 34.70 5.37
C THR A 124 -31.65 35.76 4.75
N VAL A 125 -32.22 36.68 3.98
CA VAL A 125 -31.52 37.81 3.38
C VAL A 125 -30.96 38.73 4.45
N SER A 126 -31.76 39.12 5.44
CA SER A 126 -31.34 39.97 6.56
C SER A 126 -30.14 39.34 7.31
N ARG A 127 -30.25 38.07 7.66
CA ARG A 127 -29.15 37.35 8.36
C ARG A 127 -27.88 37.22 7.51
N GLU A 128 -28.00 36.98 6.20
CA GLU A 128 -26.87 36.90 5.28
C GLU A 128 -26.15 38.27 5.18
N VAL A 129 -26.90 39.33 4.99
CA VAL A 129 -26.35 40.70 4.88
C VAL A 129 -25.71 41.13 6.20
N SER A 130 -26.38 40.92 7.34
CA SER A 130 -25.84 41.28 8.66
C SER A 130 -24.54 40.53 9.00
N ARG A 131 -24.50 39.25 8.69
CA ARG A 131 -23.29 38.42 8.91
C ARG A 131 -22.08 38.82 8.07
N ASN A 132 -22.31 39.55 6.97
CA ASN A 132 -21.27 39.92 6.02
C ASN A 132 -21.03 41.44 5.98
N GLY A 133 -21.28 42.15 7.10
CA GLY A 133 -20.90 43.55 7.31
C GLY A 133 -21.99 44.55 7.05
N GLY A 134 -23.25 44.10 6.94
CA GLY A 134 -24.39 44.98 6.71
C GLY A 134 -24.49 45.47 5.26
N ARG A 135 -25.52 46.29 5.00
CA ARG A 135 -25.85 46.78 3.62
C ARG A 135 -24.68 47.49 2.95
N GLN A 136 -23.93 48.29 3.70
CA GLN A 136 -22.84 49.13 3.14
C GLN A 136 -21.61 48.32 2.73
N LYS A 137 -21.35 47.17 3.38
CA LYS A 137 -20.13 46.38 3.18
C LYS A 137 -20.36 45.04 2.52
N TYR A 138 -21.64 44.71 2.21
CA TYR A 138 -21.99 43.43 1.63
C TYR A 138 -21.37 43.25 0.24
N ARG A 139 -20.65 42.12 0.04
CA ARG A 139 -20.09 41.71 -1.25
C ARG A 139 -20.34 40.22 -1.45
N ALA A 140 -21.04 39.87 -2.55
CA ALA A 140 -21.47 38.51 -2.86
C ALA A 140 -20.28 37.50 -2.84
N ALA A 141 -19.18 37.79 -3.55
CA ALA A 141 -18.01 36.92 -3.63
C ALA A 141 -17.36 36.68 -2.25
N LEU A 142 -17.27 37.73 -1.39
CA LEU A 142 -16.71 37.58 -0.05
C LEU A 142 -17.66 36.80 0.84
N ALA A 143 -18.96 37.06 0.78
CA ALA A 143 -20.01 36.34 1.52
C ALA A 143 -19.99 34.84 1.14
N HIS A 144 -19.88 34.52 -0.16
CA HIS A 144 -19.79 33.14 -0.65
C HIS A 144 -18.53 32.44 -0.09
N LYS A 145 -17.36 33.06 -0.19
CA LYS A 145 -16.10 32.54 0.35
C LYS A 145 -16.17 32.30 1.86
N THR A 146 -16.72 33.24 2.59
CA THR A 146 -16.85 33.18 4.06
C THR A 146 -17.90 32.12 4.47
N ALA A 147 -19.01 31.99 3.71
CA ALA A 147 -19.99 30.95 3.94
C ALA A 147 -19.40 29.56 3.69
N ALA A 148 -18.58 29.38 2.65
CA ALA A 148 -17.87 28.14 2.36
C ALA A 148 -16.86 27.81 3.50
N GLN A 149 -16.16 28.80 4.04
CA GLN A 149 -15.26 28.61 5.19
C GLN A 149 -16.03 28.20 6.46
N ARG A 150 -17.13 28.88 6.79
CA ARG A 150 -17.99 28.53 7.94
C ARG A 150 -18.67 27.17 7.79
N ALA A 151 -18.95 26.74 6.55
CA ALA A 151 -19.51 25.44 6.26
C ALA A 151 -18.49 24.29 6.45
N LYS A 152 -17.19 24.59 6.47
CA LYS A 152 -16.13 23.65 6.83
C LYS A 152 -16.20 23.40 8.34
N ARG A 153 -17.04 22.43 8.75
CA ARG A 153 -17.06 21.99 10.15
C ARG A 153 -15.67 21.43 10.49
N PRO A 154 -14.91 22.03 11.41
CA PRO A 154 -13.65 21.45 11.87
C PRO A 154 -13.97 20.08 12.48
N LYS A 155 -13.60 19.01 11.80
CA LYS A 155 -13.56 17.67 12.40
C LYS A 155 -12.14 17.48 12.90
N LEU A 156 -11.97 17.26 14.18
CA LEU A 156 -10.73 16.72 14.71
C LEU A 156 -10.42 15.45 13.93
N LEU A 157 -9.23 15.39 13.35
CA LEU A 157 -8.79 14.21 12.64
C LEU A 157 -8.51 13.14 13.70
N LYS A 158 -9.14 11.96 13.59
CA LYS A 158 -8.96 10.86 14.56
C LYS A 158 -7.48 10.50 14.78
N LEU A 159 -6.63 10.73 13.78
CA LEU A 159 -5.18 10.44 13.83
C LEU A 159 -4.33 11.66 14.19
N GLU A 160 -4.90 12.75 14.67
CA GLU A 160 -4.15 13.96 14.99
C GLU A 160 -3.01 13.68 15.98
N THR A 161 -1.92 14.46 15.87
CA THR A 161 -0.78 14.32 16.76
C THR A 161 -1.22 14.57 18.20
N GLY A 162 -0.80 13.70 19.13
CA GLY A 162 -1.22 13.76 20.53
C GLY A 162 -2.52 13.02 20.86
N THR A 163 -3.18 12.39 19.86
CA THR A 163 -4.28 11.46 20.16
C THR A 163 -3.73 10.06 20.40
N VAL A 164 -4.26 9.34 21.40
CA VAL A 164 -3.88 7.94 21.69
C VAL A 164 -3.98 7.06 20.44
N LEU A 165 -5.09 7.16 19.70
CA LEU A 165 -5.27 6.44 18.45
C LEU A 165 -4.17 6.77 17.41
N GLY A 166 -3.82 8.06 17.27
CA GLY A 166 -2.79 8.49 16.33
C GLY A 166 -1.42 7.93 16.67
N GLU A 167 -1.07 7.88 17.95
CA GLU A 167 0.20 7.30 18.43
C GLU A 167 0.24 5.80 18.20
N VAL A 168 -0.78 5.07 18.63
CA VAL A 168 -0.89 3.61 18.40
C VAL A 168 -0.79 3.26 16.91
N VAL A 169 -1.46 4.01 16.04
CA VAL A 169 -1.39 3.77 14.58
C VAL A 169 0.03 4.02 14.06
N ARG A 170 0.72 5.08 14.49
CA ARG A 170 2.11 5.35 14.09
C ARG A 170 3.07 4.26 14.56
N ASP A 171 2.95 3.79 15.80
CA ASP A 171 3.77 2.70 16.35
C ASP A 171 3.59 1.40 15.56
N LYS A 172 2.34 1.03 15.23
CA LYS A 172 2.08 -0.16 14.41
C LYS A 172 2.58 -0.01 12.97
N LEU A 173 2.51 1.19 12.40
CA LEU A 173 3.11 1.48 11.09
C LEU A 173 4.65 1.37 11.14
N ALA A 174 5.29 1.82 12.21
CA ALA A 174 6.75 1.73 12.39
C ALA A 174 7.26 0.28 12.42
N VAL A 175 6.45 -0.65 12.93
CA VAL A 175 6.71 -2.10 12.84
C VAL A 175 6.08 -2.74 11.60
N GLU A 176 5.76 -1.90 10.59
CA GLU A 176 5.36 -2.27 9.23
C GLU A 176 4.04 -3.04 9.11
N TRP A 177 3.12 -2.84 10.05
CA TRP A 177 1.76 -3.35 9.88
C TRP A 177 1.04 -2.58 8.78
N SER A 178 0.18 -3.28 8.04
CA SER A 178 -0.66 -2.61 7.05
C SER A 178 -1.84 -1.89 7.70
N PRO A 179 -2.39 -0.85 7.08
CA PRO A 179 -3.60 -0.19 7.56
C PRO A 179 -4.77 -1.13 7.82
N GLU A 180 -4.92 -2.20 7.03
CA GLU A 180 -5.94 -3.24 7.24
C GLU A 180 -5.69 -4.01 8.54
N GLN A 181 -4.42 -4.39 8.81
CA GLN A 181 -4.03 -5.09 10.03
C GLN A 181 -4.27 -4.24 11.27
N ILE A 182 -3.89 -2.96 11.20
CA ILE A 182 -4.08 -2.00 12.29
C ILE A 182 -5.57 -1.81 12.57
N SER A 183 -6.37 -1.54 11.54
CA SER A 183 -7.81 -1.31 11.69
C SER A 183 -8.54 -2.52 12.27
N ALA A 184 -8.20 -3.72 11.85
CA ALA A 184 -8.82 -4.94 12.36
C ALA A 184 -8.39 -5.25 13.79
N TRP A 185 -7.10 -5.11 14.08
CA TRP A 185 -6.55 -5.31 15.43
C TRP A 185 -7.16 -4.34 16.44
N LEU A 186 -7.30 -3.06 16.09
CA LEU A 186 -7.93 -2.06 16.96
C LEU A 186 -9.36 -2.41 17.34
N LYS A 187 -10.13 -3.02 16.44
CA LYS A 187 -11.49 -3.48 16.74
C LYS A 187 -11.54 -4.66 17.70
N ILE A 188 -10.52 -5.52 17.64
CA ILE A 188 -10.42 -6.70 18.52
C ILE A 188 -9.92 -6.29 19.91
N GLU A 189 -8.93 -5.40 19.95
CA GLU A 189 -8.32 -4.95 21.22
C GLU A 189 -9.22 -3.98 21.98
N HIS A 190 -10.01 -3.16 21.25
CA HIS A 190 -10.88 -2.15 21.85
C HIS A 190 -12.34 -2.32 21.36
N PRO A 191 -13.03 -3.45 21.65
CA PRO A 191 -14.33 -3.78 21.06
C PRO A 191 -15.44 -2.80 21.45
N GLY A 192 -15.35 -2.15 22.62
CA GLY A 192 -16.34 -1.20 23.14
C GLY A 192 -15.97 0.28 22.94
N ASP A 193 -14.81 0.59 22.39
CA ASP A 193 -14.32 1.97 22.25
C ASP A 193 -14.29 2.41 20.79
N GLU A 194 -15.37 3.03 20.31
CA GLU A 194 -15.44 3.58 18.94
C GLU A 194 -14.41 4.70 18.67
N SER A 195 -13.87 5.35 19.71
CA SER A 195 -12.85 6.36 19.56
C SER A 195 -11.53 5.77 19.05
N MET A 196 -11.26 4.51 19.37
CA MET A 196 -10.11 3.73 18.91
C MET A 196 -10.35 3.03 17.58
N HIS A 197 -11.56 3.13 16.99
CA HIS A 197 -11.84 2.51 15.70
C HIS A 197 -11.55 3.47 14.54
N ILE A 198 -10.84 2.98 13.53
CA ILE A 198 -10.53 3.72 12.31
C ILE A 198 -10.58 2.80 11.09
N SER A 199 -10.99 3.34 9.94
CA SER A 199 -10.97 2.57 8.69
C SER A 199 -9.56 2.51 8.09
N PRO A 200 -9.20 1.41 7.40
CA PRO A 200 -7.93 1.31 6.68
C PRO A 200 -7.74 2.47 5.69
N GLU A 201 -8.83 2.85 5.01
CA GLU A 201 -8.82 3.95 4.04
C GLU A 201 -8.42 5.29 4.69
N SER A 202 -8.93 5.58 5.88
CA SER A 202 -8.55 6.80 6.61
C SER A 202 -7.06 6.86 6.92
N ILE A 203 -6.45 5.70 7.28
CA ILE A 203 -5.01 5.60 7.52
C ILE A 203 -4.25 5.79 6.19
N TYR A 204 -4.66 5.14 5.09
CA TYR A 204 -4.03 5.32 3.78
C TYR A 204 -4.10 6.78 3.31
N VAL A 205 -5.27 7.41 3.45
CA VAL A 205 -5.44 8.82 3.09
C VAL A 205 -4.48 9.69 3.90
N ALA A 206 -4.43 9.53 5.23
CA ALA A 206 -3.54 10.31 6.09
C ALA A 206 -2.06 10.16 5.68
N ILE A 207 -1.60 8.94 5.40
CA ILE A 207 -0.22 8.66 4.96
C ILE A 207 0.08 9.35 3.62
N HIS A 208 -0.78 9.21 2.62
CA HIS A 208 -0.51 9.73 1.28
C HIS A 208 -0.72 11.23 1.15
N THR A 209 -1.62 11.82 1.92
CA THR A 209 -1.84 13.27 1.99
C THR A 209 -0.93 13.97 3.00
N ARG A 210 -0.18 13.20 3.81
CA ARG A 210 0.70 13.69 4.88
C ARG A 210 -0.04 14.57 5.87
N THR A 211 -1.22 14.16 6.27
CA THR A 211 -2.04 14.83 7.30
C THR A 211 -1.92 14.10 8.64
N ALA A 212 -2.38 14.71 9.71
CA ALA A 212 -2.44 14.11 11.04
C ALA A 212 -1.07 13.59 11.56
N GLY A 213 0.00 14.34 11.32
CA GLY A 213 1.36 13.96 11.74
C GLY A 213 2.01 12.83 10.92
N MET A 214 1.36 12.36 9.83
CA MET A 214 1.96 11.36 8.95
C MET A 214 3.04 11.97 8.06
N THR A 215 4.16 11.25 7.88
CA THR A 215 5.34 11.67 7.12
C THR A 215 5.58 10.78 5.91
N ALA A 216 6.57 11.10 5.09
CA ALA A 216 7.00 10.25 3.99
C ALA A 216 7.56 8.89 4.46
N GLU A 217 8.02 8.80 5.70
CA GLU A 217 8.56 7.58 6.30
C GLU A 217 7.45 6.55 6.52
N HIS A 218 6.29 6.97 7.01
CA HIS A 218 5.13 6.08 7.16
C HIS A 218 4.71 5.46 5.81
N ALA A 219 4.89 6.18 4.69
CA ALA A 219 4.64 5.60 3.37
C ALA A 219 5.68 4.54 2.97
N ARG A 220 6.92 4.64 3.47
CA ARG A 220 7.96 3.62 3.25
C ARG A 220 7.69 2.34 4.04
N CYS A 221 7.06 2.44 5.22
CA CYS A 221 6.66 1.30 6.03
C CYS A 221 5.56 0.45 5.37
N LEU A 222 4.83 0.98 4.40
CA LEU A 222 3.86 0.22 3.63
C LEU A 222 4.56 -0.81 2.71
N ARG A 223 3.96 -2.00 2.54
CA ARG A 223 4.49 -3.08 1.68
C ARG A 223 4.95 -2.61 0.28
N SER A 224 4.29 -1.61 -0.28
CA SER A 224 4.66 -1.06 -1.60
C SER A 224 5.77 -0.02 -1.54
N GLY A 225 6.06 0.58 -0.38
CA GLY A 225 7.01 1.67 -0.17
C GLY A 225 6.74 2.92 -1.02
N ARG A 226 5.55 3.03 -1.63
CA ARG A 226 5.26 4.06 -2.63
C ARG A 226 4.85 5.37 -1.96
N LYS A 227 5.48 6.45 -2.39
CA LYS A 227 5.13 7.82 -1.95
C LYS A 227 3.72 8.27 -2.36
N ARG A 228 3.08 7.56 -3.30
CA ARG A 228 1.76 7.88 -3.86
C ARG A 228 0.91 6.63 -3.98
N ARG A 229 -0.39 6.76 -3.72
CA ARG A 229 -1.37 5.70 -3.95
C ARG A 229 -1.54 5.47 -5.46
N ARG A 230 -1.61 4.22 -5.86
CA ARG A 230 -1.95 3.81 -7.22
C ARG A 230 -3.10 2.82 -7.17
N PRO A 231 -4.07 2.91 -8.10
CA PRO A 231 -5.13 1.92 -8.21
C PRO A 231 -4.56 0.52 -8.54
N PRO A 232 -5.31 -0.57 -8.24
CA PRO A 232 -4.90 -1.93 -8.54
C PRO A 232 -4.66 -2.13 -10.03
N ARG A 233 -3.58 -2.81 -10.41
CA ARG A 233 -3.20 -3.06 -11.80
C ARG A 233 -3.38 -4.53 -12.16
N ARG A 234 -3.95 -4.84 -13.32
CA ARG A 234 -4.00 -6.22 -13.86
C ARG A 234 -2.59 -6.72 -14.16
N LYS A 235 -2.24 -7.90 -13.61
CA LYS A 235 -0.93 -8.53 -13.85
C LYS A 235 -0.90 -9.22 -15.21
N LYS A 236 0.18 -9.04 -16.00
CA LYS A 236 0.51 -9.88 -17.17
C LYS A 236 1.34 -11.08 -16.70
N ARG A 237 1.03 -12.28 -17.22
CA ARG A 237 1.76 -13.52 -16.94
C ARG A 237 3.00 -13.63 -17.83
N GLY A 238 4.16 -13.99 -17.24
CA GLY A 238 5.40 -14.33 -17.94
C GLY A 238 5.64 -15.84 -17.93
N ARG A 239 6.40 -16.35 -18.89
CA ARG A 239 6.78 -17.78 -19.03
C ARG A 239 8.27 -17.96 -18.76
N ASP A 240 8.63 -18.95 -17.93
CA ASP A 240 10.01 -19.38 -17.68
C ASP A 240 10.15 -20.91 -17.82
N LYS A 241 11.34 -21.41 -18.23
CA LYS A 241 11.61 -22.84 -18.47
C LYS A 241 12.69 -23.31 -17.50
N ARG A 242 12.48 -24.43 -16.78
CA ARG A 242 13.48 -25.10 -15.91
C ARG A 242 13.40 -26.61 -16.02
N GLY A 243 14.50 -27.31 -15.66
CA GLY A 243 14.69 -28.75 -15.84
C GLY A 243 14.13 -29.63 -14.72
N HIS A 244 14.27 -30.94 -14.87
CA HIS A 244 13.65 -31.98 -14.03
C HIS A 244 14.74 -32.72 -13.21
N ASN A 245 14.49 -33.01 -11.93
CA ASN A 245 15.32 -33.82 -11.04
C ASN A 245 14.77 -35.24 -10.92
N PRO A 246 15.57 -36.31 -10.90
CA PRO A 246 15.09 -37.66 -10.71
C PRO A 246 14.69 -37.98 -9.25
N ASN A 247 13.82 -38.95 -9.03
CA ASN A 247 13.37 -39.49 -7.74
C ASN A 247 12.52 -38.57 -6.85
N MET A 248 11.83 -37.58 -7.43
CA MET A 248 10.93 -36.71 -6.69
C MET A 248 9.55 -37.32 -6.49
N VAL A 249 9.03 -37.30 -5.25
CA VAL A 249 7.64 -37.62 -4.94
C VAL A 249 6.75 -36.43 -5.32
N SER A 250 5.73 -36.69 -6.14
CA SER A 250 4.84 -35.62 -6.60
C SER A 250 4.00 -35.03 -5.46
N ILE A 251 3.69 -33.71 -5.57
CA ILE A 251 2.76 -33.04 -4.66
C ILE A 251 1.37 -33.70 -4.65
N THR A 252 0.99 -34.43 -5.68
CA THR A 252 -0.29 -35.19 -5.78
C THR A 252 -0.37 -36.31 -4.76
N GLU A 253 0.77 -36.84 -4.30
CA GLU A 253 0.87 -37.91 -3.31
C GLU A 253 0.88 -37.38 -1.87
N ARG A 254 0.86 -36.06 -1.70
CA ARG A 254 0.84 -35.40 -0.40
C ARG A 254 -0.48 -35.72 0.34
N PRO A 255 -0.45 -35.92 1.69
CA PRO A 255 -1.66 -36.14 2.49
C PRO A 255 -2.75 -35.10 2.25
N ALA A 256 -4.02 -35.52 2.27
CA ALA A 256 -5.17 -34.63 2.04
C ALA A 256 -5.21 -33.47 3.05
N GLY A 257 -4.93 -33.72 4.34
CA GLY A 257 -4.88 -32.72 5.39
C GLY A 257 -3.87 -31.59 5.12
N ALA A 258 -2.82 -31.87 4.34
CA ALA A 258 -1.92 -30.84 3.84
C ALA A 258 -2.57 -30.01 2.72
N ALA A 259 -3.39 -30.59 1.85
CA ALA A 259 -4.01 -29.90 0.73
C ALA A 259 -5.10 -28.93 1.19
N ASP A 260 -6.02 -29.38 2.03
CA ASP A 260 -7.15 -28.61 2.58
C ASP A 260 -6.79 -27.76 3.82
N ARG A 261 -5.56 -27.95 4.37
CA ARG A 261 -5.06 -27.26 5.56
C ARG A 261 -5.84 -27.60 6.84
N SER A 262 -6.39 -28.78 6.91
CA SER A 262 -7.06 -29.27 8.12
C SER A 262 -6.08 -29.73 9.18
N GLU A 263 -4.86 -30.13 8.78
CA GLU A 263 -3.82 -30.62 9.69
C GLU A 263 -2.62 -29.66 9.76
N ALA A 264 -2.10 -29.45 10.97
CA ALA A 264 -0.87 -28.71 11.22
C ALA A 264 0.38 -29.54 10.87
N GLY A 265 1.51 -28.85 10.69
CA GLY A 265 2.80 -29.49 10.51
C GLY A 265 3.20 -29.74 9.05
N HIS A 266 2.45 -29.22 8.11
CA HIS A 266 2.78 -29.24 6.69
C HIS A 266 3.42 -27.93 6.27
N TRP A 267 4.69 -27.99 5.85
CA TRP A 267 5.50 -26.82 5.51
C TRP A 267 5.68 -26.64 4.01
N GLU A 268 5.71 -25.40 3.57
CA GLU A 268 6.16 -24.99 2.24
C GLU A 268 7.52 -24.30 2.36
N GLY A 269 8.51 -24.77 1.60
CA GLY A 269 9.85 -24.21 1.60
C GLY A 269 10.27 -23.61 0.26
N ASP A 270 11.17 -22.62 0.29
CA ASP A 270 11.75 -21.96 -0.89
C ASP A 270 13.03 -21.22 -0.51
N LEU A 271 13.86 -20.87 -1.50
CA LEU A 271 15.03 -20.02 -1.31
C LEU A 271 14.82 -18.66 -1.95
N ILE A 272 15.21 -17.61 -1.24
CA ILE A 272 15.32 -16.29 -1.81
C ILE A 272 16.76 -15.85 -1.95
N PHE A 273 17.17 -15.56 -3.20
CA PHE A 273 18.50 -15.13 -3.54
C PHE A 273 18.61 -13.60 -3.59
N GLY A 274 19.77 -13.10 -3.18
CA GLY A 274 20.23 -11.75 -3.46
C GLY A 274 20.92 -11.64 -4.83
N THR A 275 21.62 -10.53 -5.08
CA THR A 275 22.50 -10.40 -6.23
C THR A 275 23.71 -11.30 -6.07
N GLY A 276 24.15 -11.94 -7.16
CA GLY A 276 25.34 -12.80 -7.18
C GLY A 276 25.11 -14.27 -6.81
N HIS A 277 23.92 -14.64 -6.35
CA HIS A 277 23.51 -16.05 -6.04
C HIS A 277 24.44 -16.85 -5.09
N GLN A 278 25.36 -16.19 -4.39
CA GLN A 278 26.33 -16.84 -3.50
C GLN A 278 25.75 -17.14 -2.11
N ARG A 279 24.69 -16.44 -1.74
CA ARG A 279 24.01 -16.58 -0.45
C ARG A 279 22.50 -16.62 -0.67
N ALA A 280 21.80 -17.44 0.10
CA ALA A 280 20.35 -17.54 0.08
C ALA A 280 19.77 -17.44 1.49
N ILE A 281 18.52 -17.03 1.57
CA ILE A 281 17.69 -17.12 2.77
C ILE A 281 16.64 -18.19 2.49
N GLY A 282 16.64 -19.26 3.26
CA GLY A 282 15.60 -20.27 3.26
C GLY A 282 14.36 -19.75 3.94
N THR A 283 13.22 -20.01 3.34
CA THR A 283 11.92 -19.66 3.89
C THR A 283 11.10 -20.92 4.07
N LEU A 284 10.70 -21.20 5.30
CA LEU A 284 9.78 -22.29 5.63
C LEU A 284 8.51 -21.68 6.18
N VAL A 285 7.36 -22.07 5.63
CA VAL A 285 6.07 -21.53 6.08
C VAL A 285 5.12 -22.68 6.37
N GLU A 286 4.66 -22.74 7.62
CA GLU A 286 3.64 -23.71 8.02
C GLU A 286 2.29 -23.32 7.41
N ARG A 287 1.59 -24.32 6.82
CA ARG A 287 0.45 -24.05 5.93
C ARG A 287 -0.83 -23.60 6.62
N VAL A 288 -1.08 -24.04 7.85
CA VAL A 288 -2.26 -23.69 8.64
C VAL A 288 -2.07 -22.38 9.37
N SER A 289 -1.00 -22.28 10.16
CA SER A 289 -0.69 -21.12 11.00
C SER A 289 -0.08 -19.95 10.23
N ARG A 290 0.49 -20.18 9.06
CA ARG A 290 1.32 -19.22 8.32
C ARG A 290 2.59 -18.82 9.06
N TYR A 291 2.98 -19.59 10.09
CA TYR A 291 4.20 -19.36 10.83
C TYR A 291 5.40 -19.52 9.89
N THR A 292 6.32 -18.58 9.99
CA THR A 292 7.45 -18.48 9.07
C THR A 292 8.75 -18.68 9.85
N LEU A 293 9.62 -19.52 9.36
CA LEU A 293 11.00 -19.67 9.83
C LEU A 293 11.96 -19.22 8.71
N LEU A 294 13.02 -18.53 9.09
CA LEU A 294 14.05 -18.06 8.18
C LEU A 294 15.37 -18.76 8.47
N VAL A 295 15.97 -19.34 7.43
CA VAL A 295 17.23 -20.07 7.50
C VAL A 295 18.30 -19.33 6.73
N ASP A 296 19.49 -19.18 7.31
CA ASP A 296 20.61 -18.49 6.67
C ASP A 296 21.56 -19.50 6.00
N PHE A 297 21.64 -19.47 4.69
CA PHE A 297 22.57 -20.27 3.90
C PHE A 297 23.78 -19.43 3.48
N ILE A 298 24.64 -19.06 4.47
CA ILE A 298 25.84 -18.22 4.27
C ILE A 298 26.93 -18.93 3.46
N ALA A 299 27.13 -20.22 3.71
CA ALA A 299 28.26 -21.00 3.15
C ALA A 299 27.98 -21.50 1.71
N GLY A 300 26.88 -21.05 1.08
CA GLY A 300 26.45 -21.54 -0.21
C GLY A 300 25.22 -22.44 -0.11
N VAL A 301 24.72 -22.85 -1.27
CA VAL A 301 23.42 -23.57 -1.40
C VAL A 301 23.74 -24.99 -1.94
N LYS A 302 24.70 -25.66 -1.35
CA LYS A 302 24.92 -27.08 -1.66
C LYS A 302 23.80 -27.92 -1.09
N ALA A 303 23.32 -28.88 -1.85
CA ALA A 303 22.14 -29.67 -1.49
C ALA A 303 22.26 -30.36 -0.13
N ASP A 304 23.46 -30.91 0.16
CA ASP A 304 23.76 -31.61 1.43
C ASP A 304 23.70 -30.63 2.62
N ASP A 305 24.28 -29.43 2.46
CA ASP A 305 24.30 -28.42 3.52
C ASP A 305 22.85 -27.93 3.81
N VAL A 306 22.05 -27.76 2.76
CA VAL A 306 20.62 -27.39 2.88
C VAL A 306 19.86 -28.48 3.59
N ALA A 307 20.00 -29.76 3.17
CA ALA A 307 19.33 -30.89 3.77
C ALA A 307 19.67 -31.03 5.26
N ASN A 308 20.95 -30.97 5.61
CA ASN A 308 21.44 -31.10 6.99
C ASN A 308 20.95 -29.95 7.89
N GLN A 309 20.95 -28.71 7.38
CA GLN A 309 20.51 -27.57 8.16
C GLN A 309 18.99 -27.57 8.37
N LEU A 310 18.23 -27.97 7.35
CA LEU A 310 16.78 -28.16 7.48
C LEU A 310 16.46 -29.30 8.45
N ALA A 311 17.19 -30.44 8.40
CA ALA A 311 16.96 -31.56 9.33
C ALA A 311 17.15 -31.15 10.79
N ARG A 312 18.21 -30.39 11.10
CA ARG A 312 18.42 -29.82 12.44
C ARG A 312 17.29 -28.90 12.87
N LEU A 313 16.88 -27.97 12.00
CA LEU A 313 15.78 -27.06 12.29
C LEU A 313 14.48 -27.81 12.60
N PHE A 314 14.16 -28.84 11.82
CA PHE A 314 12.94 -29.64 12.05
C PHE A 314 13.04 -30.50 13.32
N ALA A 315 14.25 -30.91 13.74
CA ALA A 315 14.42 -31.64 14.99
C ALA A 315 14.04 -30.78 16.21
N ASP A 316 14.25 -29.47 16.15
CA ASP A 316 13.95 -28.51 17.22
C ASP A 316 12.46 -28.11 17.28
N LEU A 317 11.65 -28.46 16.27
CA LEU A 317 10.24 -28.15 16.26
C LEU A 317 9.42 -29.11 17.13
N ASP A 318 8.27 -28.64 17.63
CA ASP A 318 7.29 -29.49 18.31
C ASP A 318 6.84 -30.64 17.39
N PRO A 319 6.79 -31.89 17.86
CA PRO A 319 6.32 -33.04 17.10
C PRO A 319 4.96 -32.85 16.43
N ALA A 320 4.03 -32.11 17.05
CA ALA A 320 2.70 -31.81 16.55
C ALA A 320 2.72 -31.06 15.20
N VAL A 321 3.80 -30.35 14.91
CA VAL A 321 3.96 -29.52 13.72
C VAL A 321 5.09 -30.02 12.78
N ARG A 322 5.44 -31.31 12.86
CA ARG A 322 6.48 -31.94 12.03
C ARG A 322 5.90 -33.05 11.16
N ARG A 323 5.28 -32.75 10.00
CA ARG A 323 4.64 -33.77 9.17
C ARG A 323 5.24 -33.90 7.77
N THR A 324 5.24 -32.84 6.98
CA THR A 324 5.76 -32.89 5.59
C THR A 324 6.42 -31.58 5.20
N LEU A 325 7.33 -31.65 4.23
CA LEU A 325 7.91 -30.51 3.56
C LEU A 325 7.52 -30.51 2.10
N THR A 326 7.04 -29.39 1.56
CA THR A 326 6.77 -29.19 0.13
C THR A 326 7.76 -28.21 -0.44
N TRP A 327 8.47 -28.60 -1.52
CA TRP A 327 9.50 -27.78 -2.16
C TRP A 327 9.23 -27.61 -3.65
N ASP A 328 9.95 -26.71 -4.33
CA ASP A 328 9.94 -26.72 -5.78
C ASP A 328 10.96 -27.74 -6.33
N GLN A 329 11.08 -27.83 -7.66
CA GLN A 329 12.03 -28.75 -8.28
C GLN A 329 13.45 -28.14 -8.39
N GLY A 330 13.83 -27.26 -7.45
CA GLY A 330 15.15 -26.66 -7.43
C GLY A 330 16.24 -27.67 -7.04
N TYR A 331 17.43 -27.53 -7.64
CA TYR A 331 18.59 -28.39 -7.33
C TYR A 331 19.10 -28.23 -5.91
N GLU A 332 18.71 -27.17 -5.23
CA GLU A 332 19.10 -26.84 -3.85
C GLU A 332 18.56 -27.86 -2.82
N LEU A 333 17.55 -28.66 -3.16
CA LEU A 333 17.08 -29.77 -2.34
C LEU A 333 17.24 -31.13 -3.05
N ALA A 334 18.28 -31.28 -3.86
CA ALA A 334 18.60 -32.57 -4.51
C ALA A 334 18.88 -33.67 -3.49
N ALA A 335 19.43 -33.33 -2.31
CA ALA A 335 19.68 -34.23 -1.17
C ALA A 335 18.41 -34.43 -0.29
N HIS A 336 17.22 -34.43 -0.87
CA HIS A 336 15.95 -34.58 -0.12
C HIS A 336 15.81 -35.97 0.54
N GLN A 337 16.46 -36.99 0.02
CA GLN A 337 16.46 -38.35 0.61
C GLN A 337 17.25 -38.35 1.92
N GLU A 338 18.40 -37.71 1.97
CA GLU A 338 19.22 -37.52 3.16
C GLU A 338 18.46 -36.72 4.22
N PHE A 339 17.78 -35.65 3.81
CA PHE A 339 16.88 -34.90 4.69
C PHE A 339 15.77 -35.77 5.28
N THR A 340 15.08 -36.55 4.45
CA THR A 340 14.01 -37.45 4.90
C THR A 340 14.54 -38.52 5.85
N THR A 341 15.73 -39.12 5.55
CA THR A 341 16.37 -40.10 6.41
C THR A 341 16.77 -39.53 7.77
N ALA A 342 17.26 -38.28 7.79
CA ALA A 342 17.74 -37.64 9.02
C ALA A 342 16.58 -37.08 9.88
N SER A 343 15.51 -36.59 9.26
CA SER A 343 14.42 -35.91 9.94
C SER A 343 13.16 -36.76 10.15
N GLY A 344 13.00 -37.85 9.37
CA GLY A 344 11.76 -38.64 9.29
C GLY A 344 10.63 -37.96 8.55
N ILE A 345 10.88 -36.79 7.88
CA ILE A 345 9.87 -35.96 7.25
C ILE A 345 9.89 -36.17 5.73
N PRO A 346 8.76 -36.62 5.13
CA PRO A 346 8.69 -36.79 3.68
C PRO A 346 8.65 -35.43 2.96
N VAL A 347 9.34 -35.39 1.81
CA VAL A 347 9.39 -34.23 0.91
C VAL A 347 8.55 -34.45 -0.32
N PHE A 348 7.68 -33.48 -0.65
CA PHE A 348 6.83 -33.48 -1.84
C PHE A 348 7.23 -32.34 -2.77
N PHE A 349 7.27 -32.60 -4.06
CA PHE A 349 7.71 -31.62 -5.05
C PHE A 349 6.54 -31.12 -5.89
N CYS A 350 6.50 -29.80 -6.09
CA CYS A 350 5.53 -29.17 -6.96
C CYS A 350 5.76 -29.53 -8.42
N ASP A 351 4.70 -29.52 -9.20
CA ASP A 351 4.82 -29.66 -10.65
C ASP A 351 5.66 -28.52 -11.24
N PRO A 352 6.38 -28.76 -12.35
CA PRO A 352 7.13 -27.72 -13.02
C PRO A 352 6.23 -26.54 -13.37
N ARG A 353 6.69 -25.30 -13.08
CA ARG A 353 5.97 -24.06 -13.39
C ARG A 353 4.61 -23.87 -12.70
N SER A 354 4.38 -24.54 -11.58
CA SER A 354 3.14 -24.49 -10.83
C SER A 354 3.25 -23.71 -9.52
N PRO A 355 3.59 -22.39 -9.54
CA PRO A 355 3.75 -21.59 -8.32
C PRO A 355 2.46 -21.52 -7.47
N TRP A 356 1.30 -21.72 -8.09
CA TRP A 356 0.03 -21.77 -7.37
C TRP A 356 -0.10 -22.97 -6.42
N GLN A 357 0.78 -23.97 -6.51
CA GLN A 357 0.80 -25.11 -5.60
C GLN A 357 1.45 -24.77 -4.26
N ARG A 358 2.24 -23.66 -4.20
CA ARG A 358 2.84 -23.09 -2.96
C ARG A 358 2.40 -21.66 -2.69
N PRO A 359 1.10 -21.37 -2.60
CA PRO A 359 0.59 -20.00 -2.49
C PRO A 359 0.97 -19.35 -1.17
N THR A 360 1.20 -20.12 -0.11
CA THR A 360 1.57 -19.62 1.21
C THR A 360 2.99 -19.08 1.18
N ASN A 361 3.92 -19.84 0.62
CA ASN A 361 5.30 -19.43 0.51
C ASN A 361 5.47 -18.24 -0.46
N GLU A 362 4.82 -18.27 -1.64
CA GLU A 362 4.86 -17.16 -2.60
C GLU A 362 4.40 -15.82 -1.94
N ASN A 363 3.30 -15.88 -1.16
CA ASN A 363 2.81 -14.71 -0.44
C ASN A 363 3.82 -14.23 0.63
N THR A 364 4.40 -15.16 1.40
CA THR A 364 5.38 -14.85 2.44
C THR A 364 6.66 -14.28 1.85
N ASN A 365 7.18 -14.87 0.77
CA ASN A 365 8.31 -14.32 0.02
C ASN A 365 8.02 -12.90 -0.50
N GLY A 366 6.78 -12.64 -0.91
CA GLY A 366 6.33 -11.29 -1.27
C GLY A 366 6.34 -10.30 -0.10
N LEU A 367 6.12 -10.76 1.14
CA LEU A 367 6.25 -9.93 2.36
C LEU A 367 7.73 -9.76 2.76
N LEU A 368 8.53 -10.81 2.68
CA LEU A 368 9.97 -10.76 2.96
C LEU A 368 10.72 -9.77 2.07
N ARG A 369 10.22 -9.51 0.86
CA ARG A 369 10.79 -8.49 -0.03
C ARG A 369 10.64 -7.05 0.49
N GLN A 370 9.93 -6.84 1.57
CA GLN A 370 9.93 -5.58 2.32
C GLN A 370 11.25 -5.40 3.09
N TYR A 371 11.80 -6.48 3.63
CA TYR A 371 13.08 -6.53 4.37
C TYR A 371 14.27 -6.76 3.44
N PHE A 372 14.12 -7.69 2.51
CA PHE A 372 15.17 -8.13 1.57
C PHE A 372 14.71 -7.85 0.13
N PRO A 373 14.85 -6.62 -0.37
CA PRO A 373 14.36 -6.25 -1.70
C PRO A 373 15.02 -7.07 -2.82
N LYS A 374 14.30 -7.29 -3.92
CA LYS A 374 14.86 -7.95 -5.10
C LYS A 374 16.01 -7.10 -5.68
N LYS A 375 17.02 -7.74 -6.24
CA LYS A 375 18.18 -7.08 -6.86
C LYS A 375 19.06 -6.29 -5.89
N THR A 376 19.02 -6.59 -4.59
CA THR A 376 19.96 -6.08 -3.59
C THR A 376 20.88 -7.20 -3.12
N SER A 377 22.08 -6.85 -2.70
CA SER A 377 22.98 -7.80 -2.05
C SER A 377 22.43 -8.17 -0.67
N ILE A 378 22.44 -9.45 -0.33
CA ILE A 378 22.13 -9.97 1.01
C ILE A 378 23.40 -10.42 1.75
N ALA A 379 24.59 -10.10 1.23
CA ALA A 379 25.86 -10.49 1.82
C ALA A 379 26.07 -9.92 3.24
N HIS A 380 25.50 -8.77 3.50
CA HIS A 380 25.58 -8.07 4.79
C HIS A 380 24.47 -8.44 5.79
N VAL A 381 23.49 -9.24 5.37
CA VAL A 381 22.37 -9.64 6.24
C VAL A 381 22.90 -10.55 7.34
N THR A 382 22.60 -10.23 8.57
CA THR A 382 23.01 -10.99 9.77
C THR A 382 21.88 -11.90 10.25
N ARG A 383 22.20 -12.85 11.15
CA ARG A 383 21.17 -13.66 11.80
C ARG A 383 20.17 -12.79 12.56
N ALA A 384 20.61 -11.73 13.22
CA ALA A 384 19.74 -10.78 13.91
C ALA A 384 18.73 -10.09 12.97
N ASP A 385 19.12 -9.78 11.73
CA ASP A 385 18.22 -9.22 10.72
C ASP A 385 17.14 -10.23 10.30
N LEU A 386 17.52 -11.51 10.20
CA LEU A 386 16.57 -12.59 9.91
C LEU A 386 15.60 -12.79 11.07
N ASP A 387 16.10 -12.85 12.30
CA ASP A 387 15.30 -13.00 13.52
C ASP A 387 14.28 -11.87 13.65
N LEU A 388 14.70 -10.64 13.40
CA LEU A 388 13.81 -9.47 13.41
C LEU A 388 12.72 -9.57 12.32
N ALA A 389 13.08 -9.97 11.10
CA ALA A 389 12.12 -10.14 10.01
C ALA A 389 11.13 -11.28 10.30
N GLU A 390 11.61 -12.39 10.83
CA GLU A 390 10.82 -13.54 11.25
C GLU A 390 9.84 -13.16 12.35
N GLN A 391 10.31 -12.51 13.41
CA GLN A 391 9.48 -12.02 14.51
C GLN A 391 8.38 -11.08 13.99
N ARG A 392 8.74 -10.09 13.15
CA ARG A 392 7.79 -9.15 12.57
C ARG A 392 6.73 -9.84 11.71
N LEU A 393 7.09 -10.87 10.94
CA LEU A 393 6.14 -11.64 10.14
C LEU A 393 5.19 -12.47 11.00
N ASN A 394 5.70 -13.07 12.08
CA ASN A 394 4.95 -13.97 12.95
C ASN A 394 4.09 -13.23 13.98
N THR A 395 4.34 -11.95 14.24
CA THR A 395 3.54 -11.11 15.15
C THR A 395 2.51 -10.22 14.45
N ARG A 396 2.43 -10.25 13.10
CA ARG A 396 1.42 -9.48 12.34
C ARG A 396 0.10 -10.24 12.25
N PRO A 397 -1.05 -9.63 12.56
CA PRO A 397 -2.36 -10.24 12.34
C PRO A 397 -2.59 -10.60 10.88
N ARG A 398 -3.24 -11.73 10.62
CA ARG A 398 -3.56 -12.20 9.27
C ARG A 398 -5.07 -12.35 9.09
N GLN A 399 -5.62 -11.72 8.08
CA GLN A 399 -7.03 -11.85 7.74
C GLN A 399 -7.44 -13.33 7.53
N THR A 400 -6.56 -14.11 6.90
CA THR A 400 -6.78 -15.57 6.68
C THR A 400 -6.77 -16.41 7.96
N LEU A 401 -6.35 -15.84 9.08
CA LEU A 401 -6.35 -16.46 10.41
C LEU A 401 -7.36 -15.78 11.34
N ASN A 402 -8.40 -15.16 10.79
CA ASN A 402 -9.38 -14.37 11.55
C ASN A 402 -8.70 -13.30 12.45
N TRP A 403 -7.66 -12.68 11.90
CA TRP A 403 -6.84 -11.65 12.54
C TRP A 403 -5.97 -12.13 13.72
N LEU A 404 -5.87 -13.42 13.96
CA LEU A 404 -4.81 -13.96 14.80
C LEU A 404 -3.45 -13.76 14.14
N THR A 405 -2.40 -13.70 14.95
CA THR A 405 -1.02 -13.75 14.44
C THR A 405 -0.60 -15.18 14.12
N PRO A 406 0.34 -15.40 13.21
CA PRO A 406 0.92 -16.72 12.96
C PRO A 406 1.42 -17.41 14.23
N ALA A 407 2.10 -16.66 15.13
CA ALA A 407 2.59 -17.20 16.40
C ALA A 407 1.45 -17.67 17.31
N GLN A 408 0.38 -16.87 17.47
CA GLN A 408 -0.80 -17.27 18.25
C GLN A 408 -1.46 -18.53 17.67
N ARG A 409 -1.58 -18.58 16.32
CA ARG A 409 -2.20 -19.73 15.68
C ARG A 409 -1.36 -21.00 15.81
N LEU A 410 -0.04 -20.91 15.70
CA LEU A 410 0.87 -22.05 15.91
C LEU A 410 0.75 -22.57 17.35
N ALA A 411 0.79 -21.67 18.34
CA ALA A 411 0.66 -22.05 19.76
C ALA A 411 -0.67 -22.77 20.04
N GLN A 412 -1.79 -22.32 19.44
CA GLN A 412 -3.07 -23.03 19.55
C GLN A 412 -3.00 -24.45 18.96
N LEU A 413 -2.33 -24.64 17.82
CA LEU A 413 -2.20 -25.95 17.16
C LEU A 413 -1.37 -26.92 17.99
N CYS A 414 -0.26 -26.46 18.59
CA CYS A 414 0.56 -27.27 19.49
C CYS A 414 -0.24 -27.67 20.77
N ALA A 415 -0.99 -26.74 21.35
CA ALA A 415 -1.77 -27.01 22.56
C ALA A 415 -2.95 -27.97 22.35
N THR A 416 -3.46 -28.09 21.10
CA THR A 416 -4.62 -28.96 20.81
C THR A 416 -4.21 -30.42 20.56
N THR A 417 -2.92 -30.68 20.38
CA THR A 417 -2.37 -31.99 20.03
C THR A 417 -1.81 -32.74 21.26
N THR A 418 -1.76 -32.06 22.39
CA THR A 418 -1.44 -32.64 23.72
C THR A 418 -2.69 -33.09 24.41
#